data_32ba15c795267be2d33eddd3f06a6e21
#
_entry.id   32ba15c795267be2d33eddd3f06a6e21
#
_cell.length_a   1.000
_cell.length_b   1.000
_cell.length_c   1.000
_cell.angle_alpha   90.00
_cell.angle_beta   90.00
_cell.angle_gamma   90.00
#
_symmetry.space_group_name_H-M   'P 1'
#
loop_
_entity.id
_entity.type
_entity.pdbx_description
1 polymer ?
#
loop_
_entity_poly.entity_id
_entity_poly.type
_entity_poly.pdbx_seq_one_letter_code
_entity_poly.pdbx_strand_id
1 'polypeptide(L)'
;MIVPWEKMGRLPHEVDGSLGQFRAPRETSTLNADNDYAAVQAWLGLHESPSTLRAYRKEAERLILWAIIERGRPLSSLTTEDATAYRNFLRQPTPRERWVGPARPRGATDWKPFADGLSPRSAAYSLQVLGALFRWLVQQRYVLANPFAGIKVRGGAKTAALDVSHAFSEGEWLLTRSIADGLEWSYGWEASAAQRLRFILDFTYATGLRASELVGATLRNVETDVHGDHWLRLVGKGAKAGRVALPTMARNALDRYLVERGLPVTRALWDPTTPIVGNLGSDEAGGITGARLWMVIKRFFGTAADQLEAERPATAEKLRRASPHWLRHTHATHALARGAELTTVRDNLRHASVSTTSLYLHGDDVKRARQMDDAFQ
;
A
#
# COMPACT_ATOMS: atom_id res chain seq x y z
N MET A 1 25.62 5.12 15.74
CA MET A 1 24.37 5.63 15.12
C MET A 1 24.19 4.91 13.79
N ILE A 2 22.99 4.42 13.45
CA ILE A 2 22.73 3.83 12.15
C ILE A 2 22.42 4.95 11.16
N VAL A 3 23.04 4.89 9.99
CA VAL A 3 22.79 5.83 8.89
C VAL A 3 22.34 5.06 7.65
N PRO A 4 21.60 5.67 6.74
CA PRO A 4 21.30 5.07 5.44
C PRO A 4 22.59 4.64 4.72
N TRP A 5 22.52 3.53 4.01
CA TRP A 5 23.72 2.94 3.38
C TRP A 5 24.50 3.90 2.46
N GLU A 6 23.84 4.87 1.81
CA GLU A 6 24.51 5.87 0.99
C GLU A 6 25.36 6.84 1.81
N LYS A 7 25.10 6.95 3.11
CA LYS A 7 25.82 7.82 4.04
C LYS A 7 26.91 7.09 4.83
N MET A 8 27.08 5.77 4.62
CA MET A 8 28.10 4.98 5.35
C MET A 8 29.54 5.30 4.91
N GLY A 9 29.71 6.07 3.85
CA GLY A 9 31.05 6.35 3.32
C GLY A 9 31.69 5.10 2.68
N ARG A 10 33.02 5.12 2.53
CA ARG A 10 33.77 3.98 2.02
C ARG A 10 33.93 2.94 3.13
N LEU A 11 33.35 1.77 2.90
CA LEU A 11 33.46 0.64 3.83
C LEU A 11 34.84 0.00 3.74
N PRO A 12 35.39 -0.54 4.84
CA PRO A 12 36.54 -1.42 4.82
C PRO A 12 36.30 -2.67 3.94
N HIS A 13 37.36 -3.20 3.32
CA HIS A 13 37.26 -4.34 2.40
C HIS A 13 36.73 -5.61 3.07
N GLU A 14 36.91 -5.73 4.38
CA GLU A 14 36.42 -6.85 5.18
C GLU A 14 34.88 -6.93 5.22
N VAL A 15 34.20 -5.80 5.04
CA VAL A 15 32.73 -5.71 5.13
C VAL A 15 32.06 -5.12 3.89
N ASP A 16 32.81 -4.67 2.89
CA ASP A 16 32.26 -4.12 1.65
C ASP A 16 31.83 -5.21 0.63
N GLY A 17 32.27 -6.45 0.83
CA GLY A 17 31.98 -7.59 -0.04
C GLY A 17 32.94 -7.78 -1.21
N SER A 18 33.99 -6.94 -1.33
CA SER A 18 35.04 -7.15 -2.37
C SER A 18 35.79 -8.46 -2.14
N LEU A 19 35.94 -8.89 -0.86
CA LEU A 19 36.57 -10.11 -0.40
C LEU A 19 35.58 -11.07 0.28
N GLY A 20 34.30 -11.07 -0.16
CA GLY A 20 33.27 -11.92 0.43
C GLY A 20 33.59 -13.41 0.31
N GLN A 21 33.40 -14.16 1.40
CA GLN A 21 33.74 -15.60 1.52
C GLN A 21 33.06 -16.46 0.44
N PHE A 22 31.83 -16.11 0.07
CA PHE A 22 31.06 -16.86 -0.93
C PHE A 22 30.96 -16.10 -2.27
N ARG A 23 31.86 -15.15 -2.54
CA ARG A 23 31.95 -14.59 -3.88
C ARG A 23 32.45 -15.62 -4.87
N ALA A 24 31.80 -15.64 -6.04
CA ALA A 24 32.34 -16.40 -7.17
C ALA A 24 33.58 -15.67 -7.74
N PRO A 25 34.48 -16.39 -8.41
CA PRO A 25 35.62 -15.79 -9.12
C PRO A 25 35.13 -14.67 -10.06
N ARG A 26 35.83 -13.54 -10.04
CA ARG A 26 35.40 -12.32 -10.76
C ARG A 26 35.27 -12.57 -12.26
N GLU A 27 36.12 -13.40 -12.80
CA GLU A 27 36.17 -13.78 -14.24
C GLU A 27 34.94 -14.54 -14.69
N THR A 28 34.22 -15.16 -13.74
CA THR A 28 33.00 -15.92 -14.04
C THR A 28 31.74 -15.09 -13.89
N SER A 29 31.83 -13.92 -13.24
CA SER A 29 30.68 -13.07 -12.98
C SER A 29 30.27 -12.29 -14.21
N THR A 30 28.97 -12.30 -14.53
CA THR A 30 28.39 -11.46 -15.58
C THR A 30 28.06 -10.06 -15.07
N LEU A 31 28.24 -9.82 -13.76
CA LEU A 31 27.91 -8.57 -13.10
C LEU A 31 29.18 -7.74 -12.87
N ASN A 32 29.22 -6.53 -13.44
CA ASN A 32 30.31 -5.59 -13.19
C ASN A 32 30.05 -4.84 -11.86
N ALA A 33 30.31 -5.52 -10.74
CA ALA A 33 30.16 -4.97 -9.41
C ALA A 33 31.38 -5.32 -8.56
N ASP A 34 32.05 -4.30 -8.01
CA ASP A 34 33.25 -4.48 -7.21
C ASP A 34 32.94 -4.89 -5.77
N ASN A 35 31.76 -4.55 -5.28
CA ASN A 35 31.34 -4.80 -3.89
C ASN A 35 29.83 -5.10 -3.81
N ASP A 36 29.39 -5.50 -2.62
CA ASP A 36 28.00 -5.90 -2.38
C ASP A 36 27.01 -4.76 -2.59
N TYR A 37 27.38 -3.50 -2.28
CA TYR A 37 26.53 -2.36 -2.52
C TYR A 37 26.26 -2.16 -4.03
N ALA A 38 27.31 -2.18 -4.84
CA ALA A 38 27.20 -2.06 -6.30
C ALA A 38 26.35 -3.19 -6.90
N ALA A 39 26.52 -4.43 -6.41
CA ALA A 39 25.73 -5.57 -6.84
C ALA A 39 24.24 -5.40 -6.51
N VAL A 40 23.92 -4.91 -5.31
CA VAL A 40 22.53 -4.64 -4.93
C VAL A 40 21.93 -3.47 -5.71
N GLN A 41 22.71 -2.41 -6.01
CA GLN A 41 22.23 -1.31 -6.85
C GLN A 41 21.92 -1.79 -8.28
N ALA A 42 22.75 -2.67 -8.87
CA ALA A 42 22.47 -3.26 -10.16
C ALA A 42 21.16 -4.08 -10.16
N TRP A 43 20.92 -4.87 -9.11
CA TRP A 43 19.66 -5.60 -8.97
C TRP A 43 18.45 -4.66 -8.82
N LEU A 44 18.58 -3.61 -8.05
CA LEU A 44 17.51 -2.61 -7.88
C LEU A 44 17.20 -1.91 -9.20
N GLY A 45 18.20 -1.64 -10.03
CA GLY A 45 18.04 -1.03 -11.35
C GLY A 45 17.21 -1.84 -12.35
N LEU A 46 16.99 -3.15 -12.09
CA LEU A 46 16.10 -3.99 -12.92
C LEU A 46 14.61 -3.68 -12.72
N HIS A 47 14.26 -2.92 -11.69
CA HIS A 47 12.86 -2.69 -11.30
C HIS A 47 12.38 -1.32 -11.75
N GLU A 48 11.54 -1.26 -12.78
CA GLU A 48 10.97 -0.03 -13.32
C GLU A 48 9.95 0.63 -12.37
N SER A 49 9.23 -0.17 -11.56
CA SER A 49 8.19 0.34 -10.67
C SER A 49 8.79 1.07 -9.47
N PRO A 50 8.56 2.40 -9.28
CA PRO A 50 9.08 3.15 -8.14
C PRO A 50 8.65 2.59 -6.77
N SER A 51 7.47 1.98 -6.70
CA SER A 51 6.99 1.36 -5.46
C SER A 51 7.72 0.06 -5.15
N THR A 52 7.99 -0.77 -6.17
CA THR A 52 8.80 -2.00 -6.04
C THR A 52 10.23 -1.66 -5.65
N LEU A 53 10.83 -0.70 -6.34
CA LEU A 53 12.19 -0.22 -6.06
C LEU A 53 12.32 0.22 -4.59
N ARG A 54 11.40 1.06 -4.09
CA ARG A 54 11.42 1.50 -2.69
C ARG A 54 11.27 0.36 -1.68
N ALA A 55 10.38 -0.60 -1.96
CA ALA A 55 10.16 -1.75 -1.09
C ALA A 55 11.39 -2.66 -1.06
N TYR A 56 11.94 -3.00 -2.21
CA TYR A 56 13.11 -3.88 -2.33
C TYR A 56 14.37 -3.25 -1.75
N ARG A 57 14.59 -1.97 -2.03
CA ARG A 57 15.67 -1.19 -1.43
C ARG A 57 15.63 -1.22 0.10
N LYS A 58 14.45 -1.03 0.68
CA LYS A 58 14.27 -1.07 2.14
C LYS A 58 14.68 -2.41 2.73
N GLU A 59 14.32 -3.51 2.11
CA GLU A 59 14.64 -4.84 2.63
C GLU A 59 16.13 -5.17 2.42
N ALA A 60 16.72 -4.83 1.28
CA ALA A 60 18.15 -4.98 1.02
C ALA A 60 19.01 -4.12 1.97
N GLU A 61 18.61 -2.85 2.19
CA GLU A 61 19.28 -1.94 3.13
C GLU A 61 19.28 -2.50 4.55
N ARG A 62 18.15 -3.00 5.04
CA ARG A 62 18.04 -3.61 6.36
C ARG A 62 19.00 -4.79 6.53
N LEU A 63 19.11 -5.63 5.51
CA LEU A 63 20.03 -6.78 5.55
C LEU A 63 21.48 -6.34 5.53
N ILE A 64 21.87 -5.41 4.66
CA ILE A 64 23.27 -4.93 4.58
C ILE A 64 23.67 -4.28 5.91
N LEU A 65 22.82 -3.40 6.44
CA LEU A 65 23.09 -2.76 7.73
C LEU A 65 23.25 -3.78 8.87
N TRP A 66 22.36 -4.78 8.93
CA TRP A 66 22.44 -5.83 9.93
C TRP A 66 23.70 -6.71 9.76
N ALA A 67 24.02 -7.10 8.53
CA ALA A 67 25.20 -7.92 8.24
C ALA A 67 26.48 -7.23 8.68
N ILE A 68 26.62 -5.94 8.39
CA ILE A 68 27.80 -5.15 8.76
C ILE A 68 27.84 -4.88 10.27
N ILE A 69 26.73 -4.40 10.85
CA ILE A 69 26.72 -3.88 12.22
C ILE A 69 26.64 -4.99 13.26
N GLU A 70 25.82 -6.02 13.04
CA GLU A 70 25.60 -7.08 14.04
C GLU A 70 26.44 -8.33 13.78
N ARG A 71 26.86 -8.55 12.51
CA ARG A 71 27.65 -9.75 12.16
C ARG A 71 29.09 -9.44 11.79
N GLY A 72 29.44 -8.15 11.53
CA GLY A 72 30.77 -7.77 11.06
C GLY A 72 31.14 -8.43 9.73
N ARG A 73 30.16 -8.74 8.87
CA ARG A 73 30.36 -9.49 7.64
C ARG A 73 29.69 -8.79 6.45
N PRO A 74 30.25 -8.88 5.25
CA PRO A 74 29.59 -8.46 4.04
C PRO A 74 28.42 -9.41 3.69
N LEU A 75 27.51 -8.92 2.85
CA LEU A 75 26.37 -9.69 2.36
C LEU A 75 26.81 -10.99 1.65
N SER A 76 27.89 -10.93 0.88
CA SER A 76 28.48 -12.07 0.16
C SER A 76 29.25 -13.09 1.05
N SER A 77 29.26 -12.88 2.39
CA SER A 77 29.77 -13.82 3.37
C SER A 77 28.70 -14.41 4.29
N LEU A 78 27.41 -14.12 4.05
CA LEU A 78 26.32 -14.62 4.88
C LEU A 78 26.08 -16.10 4.67
N THR A 79 25.94 -16.83 5.78
CA THR A 79 25.61 -18.27 5.81
C THR A 79 24.10 -18.48 5.97
N THR A 80 23.64 -19.73 5.89
CA THR A 80 22.24 -20.11 6.17
C THR A 80 21.88 -19.84 7.63
N GLU A 81 22.84 -20.00 8.55
CA GLU A 81 22.69 -19.69 9.97
C GLU A 81 22.49 -18.18 10.17
N ASP A 82 23.25 -17.35 9.44
CA ASP A 82 23.05 -15.90 9.46
C ASP A 82 21.66 -15.51 8.93
N ALA A 83 21.19 -16.13 7.84
CA ALA A 83 19.86 -15.87 7.31
C ALA A 83 18.75 -16.33 8.28
N THR A 84 18.98 -17.41 9.05
CA THR A 84 18.08 -17.85 10.13
C THR A 84 18.09 -16.87 11.30
N ALA A 85 19.25 -16.36 11.71
CA ALA A 85 19.39 -15.34 12.73
C ALA A 85 18.72 -14.04 12.30
N TYR A 86 18.87 -13.64 11.02
CA TYR A 86 18.22 -12.46 10.44
C TYR A 86 16.69 -12.59 10.46
N ARG A 87 16.13 -13.76 10.15
CA ARG A 87 14.69 -14.03 10.27
C ARG A 87 14.17 -13.72 11.68
N ASN A 88 14.90 -14.13 12.71
CA ASN A 88 14.53 -13.88 14.10
C ASN A 88 14.69 -12.38 14.44
N PHE A 89 15.76 -11.77 13.99
CA PHE A 89 16.02 -10.34 14.12
C PHE A 89 14.93 -9.47 13.48
N LEU A 90 14.42 -9.82 12.31
CA LEU A 90 13.30 -9.09 11.68
C LEU A 90 12.07 -9.00 12.59
N ARG A 91 11.81 -10.04 13.38
CA ARG A 91 10.68 -10.10 14.32
C ARG A 91 10.95 -9.36 15.62
N GLN A 92 12.20 -9.40 16.09
CA GLN A 92 12.66 -8.80 17.34
C GLN A 92 14.02 -8.14 17.12
N PRO A 93 14.07 -6.94 16.50
CA PRO A 93 15.33 -6.24 16.25
C PRO A 93 16.03 -5.91 17.58
N THR A 94 17.24 -6.44 17.76
CA THR A 94 18.04 -6.26 18.96
C THR A 94 19.48 -5.81 18.61
N PRO A 95 20.08 -4.88 19.38
CA PRO A 95 19.47 -4.14 20.49
C PRO A 95 18.42 -3.13 20.02
N ARG A 96 17.29 -3.07 20.74
CA ARG A 96 16.10 -2.30 20.31
C ARG A 96 16.40 -0.81 20.14
N GLU A 97 17.21 -0.25 21.05
CA GLU A 97 17.57 1.18 21.03
C GLU A 97 18.33 1.58 19.77
N ARG A 98 19.06 0.64 19.18
CA ARG A 98 19.80 0.88 17.93
C ARG A 98 18.90 0.80 16.71
N TRP A 99 18.00 -0.15 16.65
CA TRP A 99 17.29 -0.54 15.44
C TRP A 99 15.85 -0.01 15.32
N VAL A 100 15.20 0.27 16.46
CA VAL A 100 13.77 0.62 16.49
C VAL A 100 13.58 2.06 16.96
N GLY A 101 12.72 2.79 16.27
CA GLY A 101 12.36 4.16 16.62
C GLY A 101 11.16 4.68 15.84
N PRO A 102 10.68 5.88 16.15
CA PRO A 102 9.56 6.47 15.44
C PRO A 102 9.86 6.59 13.94
N ALA A 103 8.81 6.53 13.13
CA ALA A 103 8.95 6.71 11.69
C ALA A 103 9.49 8.10 11.37
N ARG A 104 10.69 8.15 10.79
CA ARG A 104 11.40 9.38 10.41
C ARG A 104 11.79 9.34 8.95
N PRO A 105 11.89 10.50 8.28
CA PRO A 105 12.52 10.58 6.96
C PRO A 105 13.94 9.99 6.99
N ARG A 106 14.35 9.27 5.93
CA ARG A 106 15.69 8.64 5.86
C ARG A 106 16.85 9.64 6.04
N GLY A 107 16.64 10.93 5.78
CA GLY A 107 17.65 11.96 5.99
C GLY A 107 17.80 12.44 7.43
N ALA A 108 16.87 12.08 8.33
CA ALA A 108 16.91 12.52 9.73
C ALA A 108 18.07 11.87 10.50
N THR A 109 18.63 12.62 11.45
CA THR A 109 19.75 12.15 12.29
C THR A 109 19.37 11.02 13.24
N ASP A 110 18.08 10.96 13.63
CA ASP A 110 17.50 9.94 14.49
C ASP A 110 16.77 8.82 13.70
N TRP A 111 17.01 8.74 12.39
CA TRP A 111 16.40 7.70 11.57
C TRP A 111 16.83 6.29 12.01
N LYS A 112 15.86 5.38 12.02
CA LYS A 112 16.09 3.95 12.30
C LYS A 112 15.35 3.09 11.27
N PRO A 113 15.90 1.89 10.93
CA PRO A 113 15.33 1.02 9.90
C PRO A 113 13.95 0.43 10.24
N PHE A 114 13.62 0.36 11.53
CA PHE A 114 12.37 -0.24 12.01
C PHE A 114 11.58 0.73 12.88
N ALA A 115 10.25 0.76 12.70
CA ALA A 115 9.34 1.38 13.66
C ALA A 115 8.99 0.41 14.81
N ASP A 116 8.96 -0.88 14.52
CA ASP A 116 8.83 -1.99 15.47
C ASP A 116 9.28 -3.29 14.80
N GLY A 117 9.28 -4.43 15.53
CA GLY A 117 9.50 -5.75 14.98
C GLY A 117 8.46 -6.10 13.91
N LEU A 118 8.85 -6.87 12.91
CA LEU A 118 7.96 -7.22 11.81
C LEU A 118 6.96 -8.32 12.21
N SER A 119 5.72 -8.18 11.76
CA SER A 119 4.75 -9.26 11.81
C SER A 119 5.25 -10.49 11.02
N PRO A 120 4.75 -11.71 11.32
CA PRO A 120 5.13 -12.91 10.56
C PRO A 120 4.97 -12.76 9.04
N ARG A 121 3.89 -12.12 8.60
CA ARG A 121 3.63 -11.83 7.18
C ARG A 121 4.67 -10.87 6.57
N SER A 122 5.00 -9.81 7.28
CA SER A 122 6.01 -8.83 6.83
C SER A 122 7.41 -9.42 6.82
N ALA A 123 7.76 -10.26 7.80
CA ALA A 123 9.02 -10.99 7.84
C ALA A 123 9.12 -12.00 6.69
N ALA A 124 8.03 -12.73 6.39
CA ALA A 124 7.98 -13.64 5.25
C ALA A 124 8.17 -12.89 3.91
N TYR A 125 7.55 -11.72 3.74
CA TYR A 125 7.75 -10.86 2.57
C TYR A 125 9.22 -10.40 2.46
N SER A 126 9.83 -9.95 3.56
CA SER A 126 11.25 -9.55 3.58
C SER A 126 12.15 -10.70 3.10
N LEU A 127 11.96 -11.92 3.65
CA LEU A 127 12.73 -13.08 3.23
C LEU A 127 12.48 -13.48 1.77
N GLN A 128 11.27 -13.30 1.26
CA GLN A 128 10.96 -13.54 -0.15
C GLN A 128 11.73 -12.57 -1.07
N VAL A 129 11.78 -11.30 -0.71
CA VAL A 129 12.54 -10.26 -1.45
C VAL A 129 14.03 -10.60 -1.43
N LEU A 130 14.58 -10.92 -0.26
CA LEU A 130 16.00 -11.26 -0.11
C LEU A 130 16.36 -12.58 -0.81
N GLY A 131 15.49 -13.57 -0.74
CA GLY A 131 15.64 -14.80 -1.51
C GLY A 131 15.64 -14.57 -3.03
N ALA A 132 14.87 -13.58 -3.53
CA ALA A 132 14.89 -13.18 -4.93
C ALA A 132 16.19 -12.44 -5.29
N LEU A 133 16.68 -11.54 -4.43
CA LEU A 133 17.97 -10.88 -4.59
C LEU A 133 19.10 -11.91 -4.72
N PHE A 134 19.24 -12.82 -3.75
CA PHE A 134 20.32 -13.80 -3.76
C PHE A 134 20.19 -14.81 -4.92
N ARG A 135 18.98 -15.20 -5.30
CA ARG A 135 18.79 -16.03 -6.49
C ARG A 135 19.33 -15.34 -7.74
N TRP A 136 19.07 -14.05 -7.89
CA TRP A 136 19.61 -13.27 -9.00
C TRP A 136 21.13 -13.15 -8.91
N LEU A 137 21.70 -12.87 -7.74
CA LEU A 137 23.15 -12.81 -7.53
C LEU A 137 23.85 -14.14 -7.89
N VAL A 138 23.23 -15.28 -7.56
CA VAL A 138 23.73 -16.61 -7.98
C VAL A 138 23.65 -16.77 -9.51
N GLN A 139 22.54 -16.34 -10.12
CA GLN A 139 22.38 -16.39 -11.58
C GLN A 139 23.42 -15.52 -12.31
N GLN A 140 23.79 -14.37 -11.71
CA GLN A 140 24.85 -13.50 -12.24
C GLN A 140 26.26 -13.99 -11.87
N ARG A 141 26.38 -15.13 -11.21
CA ARG A 141 27.66 -15.65 -10.70
C ARG A 141 28.42 -14.62 -9.86
N TYR A 142 27.71 -13.85 -9.07
CA TYR A 142 28.28 -12.91 -8.11
C TYR A 142 28.55 -13.60 -6.78
N VAL A 143 27.63 -14.45 -6.31
CA VAL A 143 27.79 -15.33 -5.16
C VAL A 143 27.54 -16.79 -5.54
N LEU A 144 28.14 -17.71 -4.77
CA LEU A 144 28.06 -19.16 -5.02
C LEU A 144 26.76 -19.79 -4.56
N ALA A 145 26.10 -19.21 -3.54
CA ALA A 145 24.91 -19.79 -2.94
C ALA A 145 23.91 -18.72 -2.44
N ASN A 146 22.67 -19.14 -2.26
CA ASN A 146 21.61 -18.34 -1.67
C ASN A 146 21.36 -18.77 -0.21
N PRO A 147 21.79 -18.00 0.79
CA PRO A 147 21.62 -18.35 2.21
C PRO A 147 20.15 -18.33 2.65
N PHE A 148 19.26 -17.69 1.91
CA PHE A 148 17.82 -17.63 2.21
C PHE A 148 17.02 -18.79 1.59
N ALA A 149 17.68 -19.71 0.85
CA ALA A 149 17.00 -20.84 0.24
C ALA A 149 16.37 -21.74 1.31
N GLY A 150 15.07 -22.05 1.15
CA GLY A 150 14.35 -22.93 2.07
C GLY A 150 13.93 -22.33 3.40
N ILE A 151 14.34 -21.10 3.75
CA ILE A 151 13.93 -20.45 5.01
C ILE A 151 12.45 -20.09 4.97
N LYS A 152 11.70 -20.58 5.96
CA LYS A 152 10.26 -20.32 6.11
C LYS A 152 9.98 -19.51 7.38
N VAL A 153 8.89 -18.72 7.34
CA VAL A 153 8.34 -18.03 8.53
C VAL A 153 7.08 -18.75 8.97
N ARG A 154 7.06 -19.24 10.21
CA ARG A 154 5.86 -19.83 10.80
C ARG A 154 4.79 -18.74 10.99
N GLY A 155 3.57 -18.97 10.50
CA GLY A 155 2.49 -17.97 10.49
C GLY A 155 2.60 -16.93 9.38
N GLY A 156 3.59 -17.06 8.48
CA GLY A 156 3.73 -16.20 7.29
C GLY A 156 2.90 -16.67 6.09
N ALA A 157 2.27 -17.86 6.17
CA ALA A 157 1.41 -18.36 5.12
C ALA A 157 0.20 -17.44 4.93
N LYS A 158 -0.20 -17.26 3.69
CA LYS A 158 -1.46 -16.60 3.35
C LYS A 158 -2.61 -17.33 4.04
N THR A 159 -3.05 -16.87 5.18
CA THR A 159 -4.45 -17.04 5.56
C THR A 159 -5.22 -16.24 4.53
N ALA A 160 -5.84 -16.94 3.59
CA ALA A 160 -6.55 -16.33 2.47
C ALA A 160 -7.87 -15.65 2.93
N ALA A 161 -8.19 -15.70 4.20
CA ALA A 161 -9.25 -14.90 4.76
C ALA A 161 -8.80 -13.44 4.77
N LEU A 162 -9.33 -12.63 3.84
CA LEU A 162 -9.41 -11.20 4.12
C LEU A 162 -10.13 -11.08 5.45
N ASP A 163 -9.48 -10.42 6.36
CA ASP A 163 -10.10 -10.04 7.60
C ASP A 163 -11.29 -9.12 7.23
N VAL A 164 -12.50 -9.67 7.25
CA VAL A 164 -13.75 -8.95 6.97
C VAL A 164 -13.88 -7.74 7.91
N SER A 165 -13.12 -7.73 9.01
CA SER A 165 -12.99 -6.59 9.91
C SER A 165 -12.45 -5.33 9.22
N HIS A 166 -11.91 -5.41 8.01
CA HIS A 166 -11.38 -4.26 7.24
C HIS A 166 -12.44 -3.57 6.37
N ALA A 167 -13.72 -3.91 6.49
CA ALA A 167 -14.83 -3.16 5.90
C ALA A 167 -15.71 -2.56 7.00
N PHE A 168 -16.29 -1.39 6.75
CA PHE A 168 -17.32 -0.83 7.62
C PHE A 168 -18.65 -1.53 7.34
N SER A 169 -19.46 -1.78 8.37
CA SER A 169 -20.87 -2.11 8.20
C SER A 169 -21.63 -0.91 7.64
N GLU A 170 -22.86 -1.12 7.14
CA GLU A 170 -23.66 0.02 6.64
C GLU A 170 -23.91 1.08 7.72
N GLY A 171 -24.20 0.67 8.94
CA GLY A 171 -24.39 1.58 10.06
C GLY A 171 -23.12 2.35 10.43
N GLU A 172 -21.96 1.67 10.47
CA GLU A 172 -20.66 2.32 10.72
C GLU A 172 -20.30 3.30 9.58
N TRP A 173 -20.60 2.93 8.33
CA TRP A 173 -20.38 3.81 7.19
C TRP A 173 -21.25 5.06 7.24
N LEU A 174 -22.56 4.91 7.47
CA LEU A 174 -23.50 6.02 7.59
C LEU A 174 -23.11 6.98 8.73
N LEU A 175 -22.73 6.43 9.87
CA LEU A 175 -22.28 7.22 11.02
C LEU A 175 -20.99 7.97 10.71
N THR A 176 -20.01 7.30 10.11
CA THR A 176 -18.75 7.92 9.69
C THR A 176 -19.01 9.03 8.67
N ARG A 177 -19.94 8.80 7.73
CA ARG A 177 -20.28 9.78 6.70
C ARG A 177 -21.02 10.99 7.28
N SER A 178 -21.90 10.81 8.28
CA SER A 178 -22.58 11.91 8.94
C SER A 178 -21.60 12.83 9.72
N ILE A 179 -20.56 12.26 10.32
CA ILE A 179 -19.49 13.05 10.93
C ILE A 179 -18.76 13.91 9.88
N ALA A 180 -18.54 13.36 8.66
CA ALA A 180 -17.94 14.12 7.58
C ALA A 180 -18.79 15.30 7.10
N ASP A 181 -20.11 15.24 7.27
CA ASP A 181 -21.02 16.34 6.92
C ASP A 181 -20.90 17.54 7.89
N GLY A 182 -20.53 17.31 9.14
CA GLY A 182 -20.39 18.34 10.16
C GLY A 182 -18.97 18.90 10.35
N LEU A 183 -18.01 18.58 9.48
CA LEU A 183 -16.60 18.87 9.70
C LEU A 183 -16.28 20.35 9.90
N GLU A 184 -16.89 21.24 9.12
CA GLU A 184 -16.63 22.70 9.20
C GLU A 184 -17.18 23.30 10.48
N TRP A 185 -18.38 22.89 10.87
CA TRP A 185 -19.10 23.50 11.97
C TRP A 185 -18.77 22.91 13.34
N SER A 186 -18.46 21.62 13.37
CA SER A 186 -18.28 20.90 14.64
C SER A 186 -16.85 20.52 14.94
N TYR A 187 -15.96 20.45 13.93
CA TYR A 187 -14.62 19.86 14.10
C TYR A 187 -13.48 20.73 13.56
N GLY A 188 -13.75 22.00 13.24
CA GLY A 188 -12.75 22.99 12.89
C GLY A 188 -11.96 22.70 11.62
N TRP A 189 -12.60 22.06 10.63
CA TRP A 189 -12.00 21.88 9.32
C TRP A 189 -12.30 23.07 8.42
N GLU A 190 -11.32 23.47 7.61
CA GLU A 190 -11.54 24.42 6.53
C GLU A 190 -12.56 23.87 5.54
N ALA A 191 -13.48 24.72 5.05
CA ALA A 191 -14.57 24.30 4.17
C ALA A 191 -14.06 23.54 2.94
N SER A 192 -13.05 24.05 2.25
CA SER A 192 -12.45 23.41 1.08
C SER A 192 -11.82 22.04 1.41
N ALA A 193 -11.23 21.88 2.59
CA ALA A 193 -10.65 20.62 3.04
C ALA A 193 -11.75 19.59 3.35
N ALA A 194 -12.84 20.02 3.99
CA ALA A 194 -14.00 19.19 4.31
C ALA A 194 -14.72 18.75 3.03
N GLN A 195 -14.94 19.66 2.07
CA GLN A 195 -15.54 19.35 0.78
C GLN A 195 -14.71 18.33 -0.01
N ARG A 196 -13.39 18.53 -0.07
CA ARG A 196 -12.49 17.55 -0.69
C ARG A 196 -12.58 16.19 -0.01
N LEU A 197 -12.64 16.15 1.31
CA LEU A 197 -12.76 14.87 2.02
C LEU A 197 -14.10 14.18 1.71
N ARG A 198 -15.23 14.90 1.76
CA ARG A 198 -16.55 14.35 1.39
C ARG A 198 -16.55 13.78 -0.01
N PHE A 199 -15.97 14.51 -0.98
CA PHE A 199 -15.77 14.00 -2.33
C PHE A 199 -14.96 12.70 -2.34
N ILE A 200 -13.81 12.67 -1.67
CA ILE A 200 -12.95 11.47 -1.60
C ILE A 200 -13.74 10.27 -1.02
N LEU A 201 -14.49 10.47 0.06
CA LEU A 201 -15.29 9.43 0.69
C LEU A 201 -16.36 8.90 -0.26
N ASP A 202 -17.23 9.79 -0.77
CA ASP A 202 -18.37 9.42 -1.60
C ASP A 202 -17.92 8.80 -2.92
N PHE A 203 -16.94 9.41 -3.59
CA PHE A 203 -16.43 8.94 -4.86
C PHE A 203 -15.72 7.59 -4.75
N THR A 204 -14.87 7.43 -3.71
CA THR A 204 -14.17 6.16 -3.51
C THR A 204 -15.12 5.05 -3.07
N TYR A 205 -16.09 5.36 -2.22
CA TYR A 205 -17.13 4.41 -1.81
C TYR A 205 -17.99 3.95 -2.99
N ALA A 206 -18.38 4.87 -3.88
CA ALA A 206 -19.20 4.55 -5.03
C ALA A 206 -18.45 3.79 -6.13
N THR A 207 -17.13 3.95 -6.25
CA THR A 207 -16.34 3.40 -7.36
C THR A 207 -15.40 2.26 -6.96
N GLY A 208 -15.05 2.16 -5.68
CA GLY A 208 -14.07 1.19 -5.18
C GLY A 208 -12.63 1.42 -5.65
N LEU A 209 -12.25 2.62 -6.09
CA LEU A 209 -10.92 2.94 -6.61
C LEU A 209 -9.81 2.66 -5.59
N ARG A 210 -8.62 2.29 -6.11
CA ARG A 210 -7.40 2.32 -5.31
C ARG A 210 -6.93 3.76 -5.10
N ALA A 211 -6.26 4.05 -3.98
CA ALA A 211 -5.72 5.37 -3.69
C ALA A 211 -4.85 5.95 -4.84
N SER A 212 -4.00 5.12 -5.43
CA SER A 212 -3.15 5.53 -6.57
C SER A 212 -3.94 5.82 -7.85
N GLU A 213 -5.06 5.12 -8.05
CA GLU A 213 -5.95 5.35 -9.19
C GLU A 213 -6.72 6.66 -9.03
N LEU A 214 -7.19 6.93 -7.82
CA LEU A 214 -7.91 8.17 -7.50
C LEU A 214 -7.01 9.41 -7.68
N VAL A 215 -5.79 9.39 -7.14
CA VAL A 215 -4.89 10.57 -7.25
C VAL A 215 -4.28 10.73 -8.64
N GLY A 216 -4.23 9.67 -9.44
CA GLY A 216 -3.71 9.72 -10.81
C GLY A 216 -4.77 10.06 -11.86
N ALA A 217 -6.06 10.10 -11.48
CA ALA A 217 -7.14 10.36 -12.41
C ALA A 217 -7.33 11.86 -12.66
N THR A 218 -7.63 12.20 -13.92
CA THR A 218 -7.96 13.55 -14.39
C THR A 218 -9.33 13.55 -15.07
N LEU A 219 -9.88 14.70 -15.36
CA LEU A 219 -11.19 14.82 -16.01
C LEU A 219 -11.24 14.16 -17.40
N ARG A 220 -10.10 14.05 -18.11
CA ARG A 220 -10.02 13.29 -19.38
C ARG A 220 -10.39 11.82 -19.23
N ASN A 221 -10.24 11.28 -18.02
CA ASN A 221 -10.51 9.86 -17.76
C ASN A 221 -11.99 9.55 -17.61
N VAL A 222 -12.84 10.57 -17.43
CA VAL A 222 -14.30 10.41 -17.37
C VAL A 222 -14.84 10.32 -18.78
N GLU A 223 -15.54 9.25 -19.10
CA GLU A 223 -16.13 9.03 -20.43
C GLU A 223 -17.58 8.53 -20.31
N THR A 224 -18.34 8.76 -21.37
CA THR A 224 -19.70 8.23 -21.54
C THR A 224 -19.68 7.34 -22.77
N ASP A 225 -20.19 6.13 -22.64
CA ASP A 225 -20.25 5.20 -23.76
C ASP A 225 -21.50 5.44 -24.66
N VAL A 226 -21.63 4.61 -25.68
CA VAL A 226 -22.73 4.72 -26.66
C VAL A 226 -24.11 4.42 -26.07
N HIS A 227 -24.16 3.79 -24.89
CA HIS A 227 -25.39 3.48 -24.16
C HIS A 227 -25.77 4.57 -23.15
N GLY A 228 -24.92 5.59 -22.99
CA GLY A 228 -25.11 6.65 -22.01
C GLY A 228 -24.53 6.32 -20.63
N ASP A 229 -23.86 5.17 -20.49
CA ASP A 229 -23.22 4.78 -19.23
C ASP A 229 -21.91 5.53 -19.02
N HIS A 230 -21.67 5.89 -17.76
CA HIS A 230 -20.49 6.68 -17.37
C HIS A 230 -19.41 5.80 -16.78
N TRP A 231 -18.18 6.06 -17.21
CA TRP A 231 -17.00 5.27 -16.86
C TRP A 231 -15.83 6.16 -16.49
N LEU A 232 -14.96 5.67 -15.62
CA LEU A 232 -13.62 6.23 -15.38
C LEU A 232 -12.60 5.30 -16.01
N ARG A 233 -11.91 5.78 -17.06
CA ARG A 233 -10.83 5.04 -17.70
C ARG A 233 -9.54 5.18 -16.90
N LEU A 234 -8.89 4.08 -16.61
CA LEU A 234 -7.71 4.01 -15.77
C LEU A 234 -6.62 3.18 -16.43
N VAL A 235 -5.37 3.56 -16.17
CA VAL A 235 -4.21 2.75 -16.52
C VAL A 235 -3.69 2.13 -15.22
N GLY A 236 -3.76 0.80 -15.15
CA GLY A 236 -3.32 0.04 -13.96
C GLY A 236 -1.86 -0.37 -14.02
N LYS A 237 -1.44 -1.17 -13.04
CA LYS A 237 -0.09 -1.76 -12.98
C LYS A 237 0.21 -2.54 -14.26
N GLY A 238 1.39 -2.28 -14.86
CA GLY A 238 1.82 -2.90 -16.12
C GLY A 238 1.12 -2.30 -17.35
N ALA A 239 0.72 -1.01 -17.31
CA ALA A 239 0.05 -0.27 -18.38
C ALA A 239 -1.29 -0.91 -18.86
N LYS A 240 -1.89 -1.81 -18.07
CA LYS A 240 -3.18 -2.41 -18.41
C LYS A 240 -4.29 -1.38 -18.30
N ALA A 241 -4.89 -1.03 -19.44
CA ALA A 241 -6.08 -0.21 -19.48
C ALA A 241 -7.27 -0.95 -18.87
N GLY A 242 -8.13 -0.22 -18.20
CA GLY A 242 -9.38 -0.72 -17.65
C GLY A 242 -10.32 0.44 -17.34
N ARG A 243 -11.58 0.13 -17.07
CA ARG A 243 -12.57 1.13 -16.72
C ARG A 243 -13.31 0.73 -15.45
N VAL A 244 -13.80 1.71 -14.72
CA VAL A 244 -14.60 1.58 -13.50
C VAL A 244 -15.90 2.33 -13.74
N ALA A 245 -17.04 1.71 -13.39
CA ALA A 245 -18.33 2.35 -13.52
C ALA A 245 -18.42 3.60 -12.62
N LEU A 246 -19.02 4.65 -13.15
CA LEU A 246 -19.35 5.87 -12.41
C LEU A 246 -20.87 5.93 -12.16
N PRO A 247 -21.36 5.29 -11.09
CA PRO A 247 -22.77 5.36 -10.74
C PRO A 247 -23.19 6.79 -10.39
N THR A 248 -24.48 7.05 -10.35
CA THR A 248 -25.07 8.38 -10.07
C THR A 248 -24.47 9.02 -8.81
N MET A 249 -24.23 8.24 -7.75
CA MET A 249 -23.60 8.73 -6.54
C MET A 249 -22.20 9.32 -6.79
N ALA A 250 -21.37 8.64 -7.62
CA ALA A 250 -20.04 9.11 -7.95
C ALA A 250 -20.08 10.38 -8.81
N ARG A 251 -21.00 10.43 -9.79
CA ARG A 251 -21.18 11.60 -10.66
C ARG A 251 -21.62 12.82 -9.85
N ASN A 252 -22.65 12.67 -9.03
CA ASN A 252 -23.13 13.75 -8.15
C ASN A 252 -22.07 14.24 -7.17
N ALA A 253 -21.22 13.35 -6.66
CA ALA A 253 -20.09 13.72 -5.81
C ALA A 253 -19.05 14.55 -6.61
N LEU A 254 -18.75 14.14 -7.84
CA LEU A 254 -17.84 14.86 -8.73
C LEU A 254 -18.37 16.24 -9.07
N ASP A 255 -19.63 16.34 -9.50
CA ASP A 255 -20.25 17.59 -9.90
C ASP A 255 -20.26 18.61 -8.74
N ARG A 256 -20.68 18.18 -7.54
CA ARG A 256 -20.61 19.04 -6.34
C ARG A 256 -19.20 19.52 -6.06
N TYR A 257 -18.22 18.63 -6.16
CA TYR A 257 -16.83 18.98 -5.89
C TYR A 257 -16.22 19.90 -6.95
N LEU A 258 -16.62 19.78 -8.21
CA LEU A 258 -16.25 20.72 -9.28
C LEU A 258 -16.80 22.12 -8.99
N VAL A 259 -18.08 22.23 -8.60
CA VAL A 259 -18.69 23.51 -8.20
C VAL A 259 -17.92 24.16 -7.06
N GLU A 260 -17.58 23.41 -6.02
CA GLU A 260 -16.80 23.90 -4.86
C GLU A 260 -15.38 24.39 -5.24
N ARG A 261 -14.84 23.84 -6.33
CA ARG A 261 -13.55 24.29 -6.89
C ARG A 261 -13.70 25.45 -7.90
N GLY A 262 -14.90 25.96 -8.12
CA GLY A 262 -15.15 26.97 -9.16
C GLY A 262 -14.97 26.44 -10.60
N LEU A 263 -15.06 25.12 -10.79
CA LEU A 263 -14.87 24.46 -12.09
C LEU A 263 -16.22 24.14 -12.77
N PRO A 264 -16.28 24.15 -14.10
CA PRO A 264 -17.51 23.82 -14.80
C PRO A 264 -17.91 22.36 -14.61
N VAL A 265 -19.20 22.10 -14.41
CA VAL A 265 -19.77 20.74 -14.42
C VAL A 265 -20.04 20.22 -15.84
N THR A 266 -20.22 21.13 -16.80
CA THR A 266 -20.45 20.78 -18.20
C THR A 266 -19.17 20.21 -18.81
N ARG A 267 -19.19 18.94 -19.19
CA ARG A 267 -18.02 18.21 -19.69
C ARG A 267 -17.32 18.89 -20.87
N ALA A 268 -18.06 19.52 -21.76
CA ALA A 268 -17.50 20.23 -22.92
C ALA A 268 -16.57 21.41 -22.54
N LEU A 269 -16.71 21.92 -21.32
CA LEU A 269 -15.90 23.02 -20.77
C LEU A 269 -14.74 22.54 -19.87
N TRP A 270 -14.56 21.23 -19.72
CA TRP A 270 -13.50 20.69 -18.88
C TRP A 270 -12.11 20.88 -19.51
N ASP A 271 -11.15 21.30 -18.68
CA ASP A 271 -9.75 21.05 -19.00
C ASP A 271 -9.43 19.58 -18.74
N PRO A 272 -9.06 18.80 -19.79
CA PRO A 272 -8.80 17.36 -19.66
C PRO A 272 -7.68 17.00 -18.68
N THR A 273 -6.78 17.93 -18.40
CA THR A 273 -5.62 17.72 -17.53
C THR A 273 -5.93 17.94 -16.05
N THR A 274 -7.07 18.54 -15.74
CA THR A 274 -7.48 18.84 -14.36
C THR A 274 -7.58 17.54 -13.53
N PRO A 275 -6.86 17.46 -12.40
CA PRO A 275 -6.96 16.33 -11.49
C PRO A 275 -8.36 16.21 -10.87
N ILE A 276 -8.88 14.97 -10.80
CA ILE A 276 -10.17 14.71 -10.13
C ILE A 276 -10.12 15.13 -8.66
N VAL A 277 -9.00 14.86 -7.97
CA VAL A 277 -8.78 15.35 -6.59
C VAL A 277 -7.77 16.48 -6.63
N GLY A 278 -8.25 17.71 -6.46
CA GLY A 278 -7.41 18.92 -6.46
C GLY A 278 -6.58 19.10 -5.20
N ASN A 279 -5.50 19.85 -5.33
CA ASN A 279 -4.76 20.38 -4.20
C ASN A 279 -5.55 21.52 -3.53
N LEU A 280 -5.19 21.89 -2.29
CA LEU A 280 -5.67 23.07 -1.58
C LEU A 280 -4.45 23.93 -1.28
N GLY A 281 -4.41 25.11 -1.81
CA GLY A 281 -3.30 26.05 -1.62
C GLY A 281 -2.92 26.75 -2.92
N SER A 282 -1.73 27.36 -2.97
CA SER A 282 -1.26 28.19 -4.10
C SER A 282 -1.16 27.46 -5.45
N ASP A 283 -1.16 26.14 -5.46
CA ASP A 283 -1.20 25.30 -6.68
C ASP A 283 -2.56 24.58 -6.78
N GLU A 284 -3.62 25.33 -6.99
CA GLU A 284 -4.99 24.79 -7.13
C GLU A 284 -5.18 23.97 -8.41
N ALA A 285 -4.33 24.17 -9.41
CA ALA A 285 -4.34 23.40 -10.66
C ALA A 285 -3.79 21.99 -10.48
N GLY A 286 -2.98 21.77 -9.45
CA GLY A 286 -2.35 20.48 -9.16
C GLY A 286 -3.26 19.47 -8.45
N GLY A 287 -2.90 18.18 -8.57
CA GLY A 287 -3.52 17.08 -7.82
C GLY A 287 -2.80 16.80 -6.50
N ILE A 288 -3.48 16.09 -5.59
CA ILE A 288 -2.83 15.63 -4.35
C ILE A 288 -1.99 14.38 -4.59
N THR A 289 -0.97 14.19 -3.76
CA THR A 289 -0.18 12.95 -3.75
C THR A 289 -0.87 11.83 -2.97
N GLY A 290 -0.50 10.57 -3.24
CA GLY A 290 -1.00 9.42 -2.47
C GLY A 290 -0.68 9.54 -0.97
N ALA A 291 0.46 10.11 -0.60
CA ALA A 291 0.82 10.38 0.79
C ALA A 291 -0.12 11.42 1.43
N ARG A 292 -0.45 12.48 0.70
CA ARG A 292 -1.41 13.50 1.18
C ARG A 292 -2.80 12.92 1.32
N LEU A 293 -3.27 12.14 0.35
CA LEU A 293 -4.54 11.41 0.43
C LEU A 293 -4.61 10.55 1.69
N TRP A 294 -3.54 9.79 1.95
CA TRP A 294 -3.45 8.93 3.13
C TRP A 294 -3.54 9.74 4.43
N MET A 295 -2.81 10.85 4.54
CA MET A 295 -2.84 11.73 5.71
C MET A 295 -4.22 12.35 5.95
N VAL A 296 -4.89 12.82 4.88
CA VAL A 296 -6.23 13.41 4.97
C VAL A 296 -7.24 12.40 5.51
N ILE A 297 -7.26 11.19 4.95
CA ILE A 297 -8.18 10.14 5.38
C ILE A 297 -7.86 9.69 6.81
N LYS A 298 -6.58 9.53 7.18
CA LYS A 298 -6.18 9.15 8.54
C LYS A 298 -6.55 10.22 9.57
N ARG A 299 -6.35 11.50 9.25
CA ARG A 299 -6.79 12.61 10.10
C ARG A 299 -8.30 12.54 10.34
N PHE A 300 -9.08 12.35 9.28
CA PHE A 300 -10.53 12.25 9.38
C PHE A 300 -10.97 11.05 10.23
N PHE A 301 -10.42 9.86 9.97
CA PHE A 301 -10.74 8.67 10.77
C PHE A 301 -10.35 8.85 12.25
N GLY A 302 -9.27 9.58 12.54
CA GLY A 302 -8.92 9.98 13.90
C GLY A 302 -9.99 10.87 14.51
N THR A 303 -10.39 11.96 13.83
CA THR A 303 -11.47 12.84 14.27
C THR A 303 -12.77 12.06 14.52
N ALA A 304 -13.16 11.18 13.59
CA ALA A 304 -14.39 10.38 13.75
C ALA A 304 -14.27 9.37 14.90
N ALA A 305 -13.11 8.78 15.12
CA ALA A 305 -12.88 7.89 16.25
C ALA A 305 -13.01 8.61 17.59
N ASP A 306 -12.42 9.79 17.71
CA ASP A 306 -12.48 10.59 18.94
C ASP A 306 -13.91 10.99 19.29
N GLN A 307 -14.76 11.26 18.29
CA GLN A 307 -16.18 11.55 18.49
C GLN A 307 -17.01 10.33 18.95
N LEU A 308 -16.59 9.14 18.54
CA LEU A 308 -17.32 7.90 18.84
C LEU A 308 -16.78 7.16 20.07
N GLU A 309 -15.68 7.62 20.65
CA GLU A 309 -14.99 6.91 21.74
C GLU A 309 -15.91 6.58 22.93
N ALA A 310 -16.69 7.57 23.39
CA ALA A 310 -17.53 7.43 24.57
C ALA A 310 -18.74 6.48 24.33
N GLU A 311 -19.36 6.58 23.15
CA GLU A 311 -20.61 5.85 22.88
C GLU A 311 -20.38 4.52 22.14
N ARG A 312 -19.33 4.45 21.33
CA ARG A 312 -19.05 3.31 20.43
C ARG A 312 -17.55 2.99 20.38
N PRO A 313 -16.92 2.59 21.48
CA PRO A 313 -15.48 2.39 21.58
C PRO A 313 -14.93 1.37 20.55
N ALA A 314 -15.69 0.31 20.25
CA ALA A 314 -15.30 -0.70 19.25
C ALA A 314 -15.22 -0.09 17.83
N THR A 315 -16.18 0.78 17.47
CA THR A 315 -16.17 1.49 16.17
C THR A 315 -15.03 2.52 16.14
N ALA A 316 -14.77 3.21 17.24
CA ALA A 316 -13.66 4.15 17.36
C ALA A 316 -12.29 3.46 17.16
N GLU A 317 -12.06 2.33 17.81
CA GLU A 317 -10.84 1.53 17.61
C GLU A 317 -10.71 1.07 16.15
N LYS A 318 -11.81 0.60 15.55
CA LYS A 318 -11.86 0.20 14.15
C LYS A 318 -11.47 1.36 13.21
N LEU A 319 -12.00 2.57 13.43
CA LEU A 319 -11.66 3.76 12.67
C LEU A 319 -10.19 4.15 12.82
N ARG A 320 -9.61 4.08 14.03
CA ARG A 320 -8.17 4.35 14.23
C ARG A 320 -7.28 3.41 13.43
N ARG A 321 -7.70 2.17 13.23
CA ARG A 321 -6.99 1.18 12.40
C ARG A 321 -7.23 1.37 10.91
N ALA A 322 -8.33 1.99 10.52
CA ALA A 322 -8.75 2.12 9.13
C ALA A 322 -7.75 2.91 8.27
N SER A 323 -7.71 2.57 7.00
CA SER A 323 -6.86 3.18 5.97
C SER A 323 -7.69 3.44 4.70
N PRO A 324 -7.17 4.19 3.71
CA PRO A 324 -7.87 4.39 2.44
C PRO A 324 -8.34 3.09 1.75
N HIS A 325 -7.63 1.99 1.98
CA HIS A 325 -7.99 0.70 1.40
C HIS A 325 -9.29 0.13 1.95
N TRP A 326 -9.68 0.50 3.18
CA TRP A 326 -10.94 0.09 3.78
C TRP A 326 -12.17 0.62 3.03
N LEU A 327 -12.09 1.80 2.43
CA LEU A 327 -13.17 2.35 1.59
C LEU A 327 -13.48 1.42 0.41
N ARG A 328 -12.44 0.86 -0.20
CA ARG A 328 -12.60 -0.11 -1.27
C ARG A 328 -13.14 -1.45 -0.79
N HIS A 329 -12.74 -1.92 0.40
CA HIS A 329 -13.33 -3.12 1.02
C HIS A 329 -14.81 -2.89 1.34
N THR A 330 -15.15 -1.74 1.89
CA THR A 330 -16.53 -1.35 2.19
C THR A 330 -17.38 -1.31 0.92
N HIS A 331 -16.88 -0.70 -0.17
CA HIS A 331 -17.54 -0.74 -1.49
C HIS A 331 -17.85 -2.17 -1.92
N ALA A 332 -16.86 -3.06 -1.92
CA ALA A 332 -17.03 -4.43 -2.37
C ALA A 332 -18.06 -5.19 -1.53
N THR A 333 -17.94 -5.09 -0.20
CA THR A 333 -18.84 -5.77 0.74
C THR A 333 -20.28 -5.27 0.59
N HIS A 334 -20.47 -3.94 0.51
CA HIS A 334 -21.83 -3.38 0.37
C HIS A 334 -22.43 -3.65 -1.02
N ALA A 335 -21.64 -3.61 -2.11
CA ALA A 335 -22.12 -3.95 -3.44
C ALA A 335 -22.65 -5.40 -3.49
N LEU A 336 -21.89 -6.35 -2.97
CA LEU A 336 -22.29 -7.76 -2.88
C LEU A 336 -23.51 -7.95 -1.96
N ALA A 337 -23.55 -7.28 -0.82
CA ALA A 337 -24.70 -7.33 0.09
C ALA A 337 -25.99 -6.82 -0.54
N ARG A 338 -25.87 -5.84 -1.46
CA ARG A 338 -26.99 -5.26 -2.23
C ARG A 338 -27.33 -6.03 -3.51
N GLY A 339 -26.73 -7.20 -3.71
CA GLY A 339 -27.07 -8.09 -4.82
C GLY A 339 -26.26 -7.93 -6.10
N ALA A 340 -25.19 -7.12 -6.09
CA ALA A 340 -24.31 -7.09 -7.26
C ALA A 340 -23.59 -8.43 -7.43
N GLU A 341 -23.49 -8.91 -8.67
CA GLU A 341 -22.81 -10.16 -8.96
C GLU A 341 -21.31 -10.08 -8.64
N LEU A 342 -20.75 -11.19 -8.15
CA LEU A 342 -19.33 -11.31 -7.79
C LEU A 342 -18.40 -10.95 -8.97
N THR A 343 -18.77 -11.37 -10.17
CA THR A 343 -18.04 -11.09 -11.41
C THR A 343 -18.06 -9.60 -11.73
N THR A 344 -19.21 -8.96 -11.59
CA THR A 344 -19.36 -7.51 -11.77
C THR A 344 -18.51 -6.71 -10.79
N VAL A 345 -18.52 -7.08 -9.51
CA VAL A 345 -17.70 -6.44 -8.48
C VAL A 345 -16.21 -6.69 -8.74
N ARG A 346 -15.81 -7.92 -9.12
CA ARG A 346 -14.42 -8.24 -9.52
C ARG A 346 -13.94 -7.32 -10.65
N ASP A 347 -14.74 -7.21 -11.71
CA ASP A 347 -14.36 -6.46 -12.92
C ASP A 347 -14.31 -4.95 -12.63
N ASN A 348 -15.28 -4.41 -11.90
CA ASN A 348 -15.26 -3.03 -11.46
C ASN A 348 -14.04 -2.71 -10.57
N LEU A 349 -13.70 -3.62 -9.66
CA LEU A 349 -12.50 -3.51 -8.83
C LEU A 349 -11.21 -3.81 -9.61
N ARG A 350 -11.28 -4.36 -10.81
CA ARG A 350 -10.14 -4.78 -11.63
C ARG A 350 -9.21 -5.72 -10.84
N HIS A 351 -9.81 -6.74 -10.20
CA HIS A 351 -9.07 -7.82 -9.57
C HIS A 351 -8.62 -8.84 -10.62
N ALA A 352 -7.35 -9.23 -10.56
CA ALA A 352 -6.79 -10.21 -11.48
C ALA A 352 -7.38 -11.62 -11.31
N SER A 353 -8.00 -11.90 -10.15
CA SER A 353 -8.59 -13.19 -9.82
C SER A 353 -9.91 -13.04 -9.07
N VAL A 354 -10.87 -13.90 -9.38
CA VAL A 354 -12.14 -14.03 -8.64
C VAL A 354 -11.87 -14.37 -7.18
N SER A 355 -10.85 -15.19 -6.89
CA SER A 355 -10.45 -15.53 -5.51
C SER A 355 -10.11 -14.31 -4.65
N THR A 356 -9.70 -13.20 -5.23
CA THR A 356 -9.49 -11.95 -4.49
C THR A 356 -10.83 -11.29 -4.11
N THR A 357 -11.86 -11.46 -4.93
CA THR A 357 -13.18 -10.87 -4.69
C THR A 357 -14.06 -11.82 -3.85
N SER A 358 -13.91 -13.13 -4.00
CA SER A 358 -14.65 -14.10 -3.18
C SER A 358 -14.37 -14.00 -1.68
N LEU A 359 -13.25 -13.39 -1.32
CA LEU A 359 -12.91 -13.11 0.08
C LEU A 359 -13.95 -12.19 0.77
N TYR A 360 -14.68 -11.39 0.01
CA TYR A 360 -15.76 -10.53 0.54
C TYR A 360 -17.07 -11.29 0.80
N LEU A 361 -17.19 -12.53 0.31
CA LEU A 361 -18.37 -13.38 0.52
C LEU A 361 -18.33 -14.14 1.86
N HIS A 362 -17.17 -14.25 2.49
CA HIS A 362 -16.95 -15.12 3.66
C HIS A 362 -17.39 -14.53 5.01
N GLY A 363 -18.25 -13.51 5.03
CA GLY A 363 -18.65 -12.83 6.27
C GLY A 363 -20.08 -13.08 6.75
N ASP A 364 -20.91 -13.81 5.99
CA ASP A 364 -22.33 -13.94 6.34
C ASP A 364 -22.77 -15.41 6.36
N ASP A 365 -22.34 -16.12 7.42
CA ASP A 365 -22.74 -17.51 7.66
C ASP A 365 -24.26 -17.63 7.85
N VAL A 366 -24.92 -16.57 8.36
CA VAL A 366 -26.38 -16.52 8.53
C VAL A 366 -27.06 -16.44 7.16
N LYS A 367 -26.55 -15.58 6.26
CA LYS A 367 -27.08 -15.47 4.90
C LYS A 367 -26.86 -16.78 4.12
N ARG A 368 -25.68 -17.40 4.29
CA ARG A 368 -25.36 -18.70 3.68
C ARG A 368 -26.34 -19.80 4.15
N ALA A 369 -26.59 -19.88 5.45
CA ALA A 369 -27.52 -20.84 6.00
C ALA A 369 -28.93 -20.65 5.43
N ARG A 370 -29.43 -19.41 5.40
CA ARG A 370 -30.76 -19.10 4.83
C ARG A 370 -30.83 -19.38 3.34
N GLN A 371 -29.81 -19.02 2.55
CA GLN A 371 -29.79 -19.33 1.11
C GLN A 371 -29.74 -20.84 0.83
N MET A 372 -29.08 -21.61 1.67
CA MET A 372 -29.14 -23.09 1.57
C MET A 372 -30.52 -23.63 1.92
N ASP A 373 -31.16 -23.07 2.96
CA ASP A 373 -32.52 -23.44 3.33
C ASP A 373 -33.52 -23.13 2.19
N ASP A 374 -33.45 -21.94 1.62
CA ASP A 374 -34.30 -21.49 0.50
C ASP A 374 -34.07 -22.32 -0.78
N ALA A 375 -32.84 -22.79 -1.02
CA ALA A 375 -32.47 -23.52 -2.24
C ALA A 375 -32.95 -25.00 -2.22
N PHE A 376 -33.29 -25.53 -1.04
CA PHE A 376 -33.68 -26.93 -0.84
C PHE A 376 -35.09 -27.07 -0.24
N GLN A 377 -35.90 -26.01 -0.21
CA GLN A 377 -37.33 -26.02 0.00
C GLN A 377 -38.06 -26.17 -1.34
#